data_ef24cdd4af737e0668c4547be2d3db03
#
_entry.id   ef24cdd4af737e0668c4547be2d3db03
#
_cell.length_a   1.000
_cell.length_b   1.000
_cell.length_c   1.000
_cell.angle_alpha   90.00
_cell.angle_beta   90.00
_cell.angle_gamma   90.00
#
_symmetry.space_group_name_H-M   'P 1'
#
loop_
_entity.id
_entity.type
_entity.pdbx_description
1 polymer ?
#
loop_
_entity_poly.entity_id
_entity_poly.type
_entity_poly.pdbx_seq_one_letter_code
_entity_poly.pdbx_strand_id
1 'polypeptide(L)'
;IEGLYSYREKQVIEFETLTAAGLFGIFGAVGSGKSAILEGILIALYGNPERVSNSGERGSMINLQHSQVLLHFTFKSGPSNRSTYRAHYSVKRNKKDPEKMDPTTHSFYELIDNEWVAVEKNAADLIGMSRENFKQTIIIPQGKFREFIDQKPTERAQMMQDLFGLDRFDLSAQTGSLVKQAREEKIRFETQLNGLIDISTEGLQAKQDEFVRLSE
;
A
#
# COMPACT_ATOMS: atom_id res chain seq x y z
N ILE A 1 -12.15 -14.99 14.73
CA ILE A 1 -13.25 -14.42 13.92
C ILE A 1 -14.53 -14.61 14.70
N GLU A 2 -15.33 -13.54 14.86
CA GLU A 2 -16.63 -13.55 15.51
C GLU A 2 -17.53 -12.54 14.82
N GLY A 3 -18.78 -12.89 14.55
CA GLY A 3 -19.81 -12.04 13.97
C GLY A 3 -19.65 -11.68 12.50
N LEU A 4 -18.69 -12.24 11.78
CA LEU A 4 -18.43 -11.93 10.36
C LEU A 4 -19.16 -12.93 9.46
N TYR A 5 -20.07 -12.45 8.61
CA TYR A 5 -20.84 -13.27 7.64
C TYR A 5 -21.46 -14.51 8.27
N SER A 6 -21.00 -15.71 7.92
CA SER A 6 -21.46 -17.00 8.46
C SER A 6 -20.86 -17.35 9.83
N TYR A 7 -19.84 -16.63 10.29
CA TYR A 7 -19.23 -16.85 11.59
C TYR A 7 -20.00 -16.16 12.70
N ARG A 8 -21.00 -16.82 13.25
CA ARG A 8 -21.81 -16.31 14.36
C ARG A 8 -21.00 -16.31 15.66
N GLU A 9 -20.49 -17.46 16.04
CA GLU A 9 -19.75 -17.65 17.29
C GLU A 9 -18.25 -17.45 17.06
N LYS A 10 -17.53 -17.17 18.13
CA LYS A 10 -16.07 -17.04 18.08
C LYS A 10 -15.43 -18.31 17.55
N GLN A 11 -14.69 -18.21 16.45
CA GLN A 11 -13.89 -19.28 15.88
C GLN A 11 -12.43 -18.88 15.90
N VAL A 12 -11.57 -19.81 16.31
CA VAL A 12 -10.11 -19.67 16.29
C VAL A 12 -9.56 -20.60 15.22
N ILE A 13 -8.70 -20.08 14.35
CA ILE A 13 -8.04 -20.83 13.29
C ILE A 13 -6.53 -20.73 13.55
N GLU A 14 -5.93 -21.84 13.92
CA GLU A 14 -4.49 -21.94 14.20
C GLU A 14 -3.73 -22.28 12.92
N PHE A 15 -3.39 -21.26 12.14
CA PHE A 15 -2.66 -21.42 10.89
C PHE A 15 -1.29 -22.08 11.05
N GLU A 16 -0.62 -21.85 12.17
CA GLU A 16 0.70 -22.45 12.45
C GLU A 16 0.64 -23.97 12.40
N THR A 17 -0.39 -24.57 12.98
CA THR A 17 -0.62 -26.01 12.94
C THR A 17 -0.97 -26.48 11.53
N LEU A 18 -1.81 -25.74 10.81
CA LEU A 18 -2.25 -26.10 9.47
C LEU A 18 -1.13 -26.01 8.44
N THR A 19 -0.23 -25.04 8.58
CA THR A 19 0.87 -24.80 7.63
C THR A 19 2.12 -25.63 7.88
N ALA A 20 2.14 -26.46 8.93
CA ALA A 20 3.30 -27.30 9.27
C ALA A 20 3.73 -28.23 8.12
N ALA A 21 2.79 -28.68 7.27
CA ALA A 21 3.06 -29.48 6.08
C ALA A 21 3.38 -28.68 4.81
N GLY A 22 3.44 -27.34 4.90
CA GLY A 22 3.70 -26.44 3.77
C GLY A 22 2.50 -26.16 2.87
N LEU A 23 1.47 -27.03 2.90
CA LEU A 23 0.24 -26.89 2.11
C LEU A 23 -0.94 -27.38 2.94
N PHE A 24 -2.05 -26.64 2.92
CA PHE A 24 -3.31 -27.08 3.52
C PHE A 24 -4.51 -26.69 2.63
N GLY A 25 -5.64 -27.37 2.83
CA GLY A 25 -6.88 -27.11 2.12
C GLY A 25 -8.04 -26.83 3.07
N ILE A 26 -8.91 -25.90 2.70
CA ILE A 26 -10.14 -25.59 3.42
C ILE A 26 -11.32 -26.10 2.57
N PHE A 27 -12.03 -27.10 3.07
CA PHE A 27 -13.15 -27.74 2.38
C PHE A 27 -14.46 -27.49 3.12
N GLY A 28 -15.57 -27.50 2.41
CA GLY A 28 -16.91 -27.31 2.99
C GLY A 28 -17.93 -26.92 1.93
N ALA A 29 -19.21 -26.96 2.29
CA ALA A 29 -20.33 -26.60 1.44
C ALA A 29 -20.26 -25.12 0.99
N VAL A 30 -21.00 -24.78 -0.07
CA VAL A 30 -21.16 -23.38 -0.48
C VAL A 30 -21.84 -22.61 0.67
N GLY A 31 -21.33 -21.41 0.97
CA GLY A 31 -21.86 -20.59 2.09
C GLY A 31 -21.26 -20.91 3.46
N SER A 32 -20.41 -21.95 3.61
CA SER A 32 -19.82 -22.32 4.92
C SER A 32 -18.77 -21.33 5.47
N GLY A 33 -18.48 -20.24 4.76
CA GLY A 33 -17.56 -19.21 5.25
C GLY A 33 -16.11 -19.36 4.81
N LYS A 34 -15.75 -20.27 3.91
CA LYS A 34 -14.34 -20.45 3.46
C LYS A 34 -13.69 -19.16 2.97
N SER A 35 -14.36 -18.45 2.07
CA SER A 35 -13.86 -17.17 1.56
C SER A 35 -13.92 -16.04 2.61
N ALA A 36 -14.80 -16.15 3.59
CA ALA A 36 -14.90 -15.18 4.67
C ALA A 36 -13.66 -15.20 5.59
N ILE A 37 -12.92 -16.30 5.67
CA ILE A 37 -11.64 -16.36 6.38
C ILE A 37 -10.63 -15.41 5.75
N LEU A 38 -10.44 -15.51 4.43
CA LEU A 38 -9.51 -14.65 3.70
C LEU A 38 -9.94 -13.19 3.74
N GLU A 39 -11.24 -12.92 3.61
CA GLU A 39 -11.79 -11.57 3.74
C GLU A 39 -11.63 -11.04 5.17
N GLY A 40 -11.80 -11.87 6.19
CA GLY A 40 -11.54 -11.53 7.58
C GLY A 40 -10.10 -11.11 7.83
N ILE A 41 -9.12 -11.77 7.20
CA ILE A 41 -7.71 -11.37 7.24
C ILE A 41 -7.53 -9.98 6.59
N LEU A 42 -8.10 -9.76 5.39
CA LEU A 42 -8.03 -8.46 4.72
C LEU A 42 -8.65 -7.34 5.55
N ILE A 43 -9.81 -7.56 6.14
CA ILE A 43 -10.48 -6.59 7.01
C ILE A 43 -9.66 -6.33 8.27
N ALA A 44 -9.12 -7.38 8.91
CA ALA A 44 -8.30 -7.23 10.10
C ALA A 44 -7.03 -6.42 9.82
N LEU A 45 -6.40 -6.60 8.64
CA LEU A 45 -5.19 -5.88 8.25
C LEU A 45 -5.47 -4.47 7.73
N TYR A 46 -6.43 -4.29 6.83
CA TYR A 46 -6.62 -3.04 6.10
C TYR A 46 -7.93 -2.30 6.41
N GLY A 47 -8.78 -2.86 7.25
CA GLY A 47 -9.98 -2.18 7.75
C GLY A 47 -11.17 -2.11 6.79
N ASN A 48 -11.01 -2.52 5.53
CA ASN A 48 -12.06 -2.38 4.50
C ASN A 48 -12.52 -3.74 3.98
N PRO A 49 -13.83 -4.06 4.07
CA PRO A 49 -14.40 -5.24 3.44
C PRO A 49 -14.34 -5.10 1.91
N GLU A 50 -14.19 -6.24 1.22
CA GLU A 50 -14.12 -6.26 -0.25
C GLU A 50 -15.50 -6.26 -0.90
N ARG A 51 -16.42 -7.05 -0.34
CA ARG A 51 -17.74 -7.30 -0.92
C ARG A 51 -18.68 -6.11 -0.80
N VAL A 52 -18.27 -5.10 -0.05
CA VAL A 52 -19.13 -3.95 0.28
C VAL A 52 -18.43 -2.69 -0.21
N SER A 53 -18.71 -2.32 -1.44
CA SER A 53 -18.10 -1.15 -2.09
C SER A 53 -18.67 0.18 -1.57
N ASN A 54 -19.89 0.19 -1.07
CA ASN A 54 -20.57 1.39 -0.59
C ASN A 54 -20.59 1.45 0.95
N SER A 55 -20.31 2.62 1.51
CA SER A 55 -20.33 2.84 2.97
C SER A 55 -21.66 2.47 3.63
N GLY A 56 -22.77 2.54 2.90
CA GLY A 56 -24.12 2.16 3.39
C GLY A 56 -24.34 0.66 3.54
N GLU A 57 -23.61 -0.17 2.81
CA GLU A 57 -23.80 -1.63 2.82
C GLU A 57 -22.87 -2.37 3.78
N ARG A 58 -21.98 -1.65 4.46
CA ARG A 58 -21.01 -2.27 5.40
C ARG A 58 -21.67 -3.06 6.52
N GLY A 59 -22.92 -2.72 6.87
CA GLY A 59 -23.72 -3.48 7.81
C GLY A 59 -23.97 -4.93 7.41
N SER A 60 -23.93 -5.24 6.12
CA SER A 60 -24.15 -6.60 5.58
C SER A 60 -23.05 -7.60 5.93
N MET A 61 -21.85 -7.15 6.34
CA MET A 61 -20.79 -8.05 6.80
C MET A 61 -21.05 -8.59 8.22
N ILE A 62 -21.84 -7.88 9.03
CA ILE A 62 -22.20 -8.32 10.38
C ILE A 62 -23.24 -9.42 10.27
N ASN A 63 -22.97 -10.57 10.87
CA ASN A 63 -23.93 -11.67 10.91
C ASN A 63 -25.31 -11.18 11.41
N LEU A 64 -26.39 -11.62 10.76
CA LEU A 64 -27.75 -11.16 11.07
C LEU A 64 -28.16 -11.42 12.54
N GLN A 65 -27.60 -12.44 13.16
CA GLN A 65 -27.87 -12.82 14.56
C GLN A 65 -26.84 -12.25 15.54
N HIS A 66 -25.93 -11.38 15.05
CA HIS A 66 -24.91 -10.74 15.87
C HIS A 66 -24.97 -9.21 15.79
N SER A 67 -24.54 -8.55 16.84
CA SER A 67 -24.54 -7.07 16.91
C SER A 67 -23.21 -6.45 16.55
N GLN A 68 -22.14 -7.25 16.40
CA GLN A 68 -20.79 -6.78 16.15
C GLN A 68 -19.97 -7.78 15.36
N VAL A 69 -18.91 -7.27 14.73
CA VAL A 69 -17.79 -8.09 14.22
C VAL A 69 -16.59 -7.84 15.10
N LEU A 70 -15.89 -8.91 15.44
CA LEU A 70 -14.63 -8.89 16.15
C LEU A 70 -13.62 -9.79 15.43
N LEU A 71 -12.53 -9.17 14.97
CA LEU A 71 -11.44 -9.87 14.27
C LEU A 71 -10.13 -9.65 15.00
N HIS A 72 -9.40 -10.73 15.22
CA HIS A 72 -8.02 -10.71 15.65
C HIS A 72 -7.20 -11.53 14.66
N PHE A 73 -6.16 -10.94 14.10
CA PHE A 73 -5.23 -11.64 13.22
C PHE A 73 -3.81 -11.46 13.73
N THR A 74 -3.19 -12.55 14.16
CA THR A 74 -1.79 -12.57 14.62
C THR A 74 -0.90 -13.03 13.48
N PHE A 75 0.16 -12.30 13.20
CA PHE A 75 1.09 -12.56 12.10
C PHE A 75 2.51 -12.18 12.46
N LYS A 76 3.48 -12.75 11.74
CA LYS A 76 4.90 -12.40 11.85
C LYS A 76 5.29 -11.54 10.67
N SER A 77 6.10 -10.51 10.91
CA SER A 77 6.60 -9.60 9.88
C SER A 77 7.93 -8.97 10.28
N GLY A 78 8.49 -8.17 9.37
CA GLY A 78 9.79 -7.53 9.54
C GLY A 78 10.95 -8.40 9.05
N PRO A 79 12.19 -7.93 9.18
CA PRO A 79 13.37 -8.66 8.72
C PRO A 79 13.42 -10.05 9.36
N SER A 80 13.38 -11.10 8.51
CA SER A 80 13.37 -12.52 8.92
C SER A 80 12.16 -12.92 9.80
N ASN A 81 11.01 -12.23 9.67
CA ASN A 81 9.78 -12.49 10.45
C ASN A 81 10.03 -12.51 11.96
N ARG A 82 10.85 -11.60 12.47
CA ARG A 82 11.27 -11.59 13.89
C ARG A 82 10.23 -11.02 14.84
N SER A 83 9.41 -10.07 14.36
CA SER A 83 8.37 -9.45 15.19
C SER A 83 7.03 -10.12 14.98
N THR A 84 6.30 -10.31 16.08
CA THR A 84 4.93 -10.84 16.07
C THR A 84 3.97 -9.69 16.32
N TYR A 85 3.02 -9.51 15.42
CA TYR A 85 2.01 -8.47 15.48
C TYR A 85 0.62 -9.06 15.59
N ARG A 86 -0.31 -8.28 16.15
CA ARG A 86 -1.74 -8.58 16.16
C ARG A 86 -2.52 -7.38 15.63
N ALA A 87 -3.25 -7.60 14.55
CA ALA A 87 -4.27 -6.68 14.07
C ALA A 87 -5.59 -6.96 14.81
N HIS A 88 -6.20 -5.91 15.33
CA HIS A 88 -7.52 -5.92 15.96
C HIS A 88 -8.47 -5.03 15.16
N TYR A 89 -9.60 -5.60 14.76
CA TYR A 89 -10.68 -4.86 14.11
C TYR A 89 -11.99 -5.18 14.79
N SER A 90 -12.74 -4.14 15.15
CA SER A 90 -14.10 -4.32 15.63
C SER A 90 -15.04 -3.24 15.10
N VAL A 91 -16.27 -3.63 14.87
CA VAL A 91 -17.36 -2.74 14.46
C VAL A 91 -18.66 -3.25 15.02
N LYS A 92 -19.53 -2.33 15.44
CA LYS A 92 -20.87 -2.64 15.95
C LYS A 92 -21.94 -2.13 15.01
N ARG A 93 -23.06 -2.84 14.96
CA ARG A 93 -24.28 -2.37 14.33
C ARG A 93 -24.84 -1.20 15.12
N ASN A 94 -25.25 -0.13 14.45
CA ASN A 94 -25.82 1.01 15.12
C ASN A 94 -27.18 0.64 15.75
N LYS A 95 -27.37 1.01 17.00
CA LYS A 95 -28.61 0.66 17.75
C LYS A 95 -29.84 1.39 17.25
N LYS A 96 -29.67 2.59 16.65
CA LYS A 96 -30.78 3.42 16.17
C LYS A 96 -31.13 3.12 14.72
N ASP A 97 -30.16 2.71 13.94
CA ASP A 97 -30.31 2.41 12.52
C ASP A 97 -29.50 1.14 12.21
N PRO A 98 -30.16 -0.04 12.20
CA PRO A 98 -29.47 -1.31 11.98
C PRO A 98 -28.76 -1.46 10.62
N GLU A 99 -29.07 -0.61 9.64
CA GLU A 99 -28.37 -0.57 8.35
C GLU A 99 -27.03 0.16 8.45
N LYS A 100 -26.85 0.99 9.47
CA LYS A 100 -25.61 1.70 9.74
C LYS A 100 -24.73 0.99 10.75
N MET A 101 -23.48 1.36 10.75
CA MET A 101 -22.47 0.88 11.69
C MET A 101 -21.96 2.04 12.54
N ASP A 102 -21.60 1.71 13.77
CA ASP A 102 -20.84 2.60 14.62
C ASP A 102 -19.40 2.77 14.09
N PRO A 103 -18.65 3.78 14.57
CA PRO A 103 -17.25 3.93 14.22
C PRO A 103 -16.44 2.64 14.47
N THR A 104 -15.60 2.30 13.53
CA THR A 104 -14.73 1.11 13.63
C THR A 104 -13.58 1.36 14.58
N THR A 105 -13.23 0.35 15.38
CA THR A 105 -11.95 0.32 16.08
C THR A 105 -10.99 -0.54 15.27
N HIS A 106 -9.84 0.03 14.89
CA HIS A 106 -8.80 -0.67 14.15
C HIS A 106 -7.44 -0.31 14.75
N SER A 107 -6.74 -1.30 15.30
CA SER A 107 -5.49 -1.09 16.04
C SER A 107 -4.53 -2.26 15.83
N PHE A 108 -3.25 -1.97 16.01
CA PHE A 108 -2.18 -2.94 15.89
C PHE A 108 -1.39 -3.01 17.20
N TYR A 109 -0.89 -4.20 17.49
CA TYR A 109 -0.08 -4.49 18.66
C TYR A 109 1.13 -5.30 18.26
N GLU A 110 2.26 -5.07 18.91
CA GLU A 110 3.47 -5.89 18.82
C GLU A 110 3.65 -6.68 20.08
N LEU A 111 4.06 -7.93 19.97
CA LEU A 111 4.39 -8.78 21.11
C LEU A 111 5.83 -8.50 21.53
N ILE A 112 6.01 -7.82 22.67
CA ILE A 112 7.30 -7.47 23.28
C ILE A 112 7.33 -8.08 24.69
N ASP A 113 8.34 -8.85 24.99
CA ASP A 113 8.51 -9.49 26.31
C ASP A 113 7.24 -10.22 26.82
N ASN A 114 6.55 -10.90 25.90
CA ASN A 114 5.30 -11.62 26.13
C ASN A 114 4.08 -10.73 26.47
N GLU A 115 4.16 -9.41 26.22
CA GLU A 115 3.07 -8.46 26.40
C GLU A 115 2.69 -7.80 25.06
N TRP A 116 1.38 -7.51 24.87
CA TRP A 116 0.88 -6.82 23.67
C TRP A 116 0.96 -5.32 23.86
N VAL A 117 1.89 -4.68 23.16
CA VAL A 117 2.09 -3.23 23.16
C VAL A 117 1.48 -2.62 21.93
N ALA A 118 0.64 -1.60 22.09
CA ALA A 118 0.02 -0.89 20.97
C ALA A 118 1.08 -0.17 20.12
N VAL A 119 0.93 -0.24 18.80
CA VAL A 119 1.83 0.44 17.84
C VAL A 119 1.03 1.36 16.91
N GLU A 120 1.55 2.56 16.69
CA GLU A 120 0.98 3.55 15.77
C GLU A 120 1.47 3.31 14.32
N LYS A 121 1.28 2.09 13.84
CA LYS A 121 1.63 1.69 12.47
C LYS A 121 0.43 1.04 11.82
N ASN A 122 0.27 1.24 10.52
CA ASN A 122 -0.76 0.55 9.75
C ASN A 122 -0.23 -0.75 9.14
N ALA A 123 -1.12 -1.54 8.51
CA ALA A 123 -0.73 -2.81 7.90
C ALA A 123 0.31 -2.65 6.78
N ALA A 124 0.23 -1.57 6.00
CA ALA A 124 1.19 -1.32 4.92
C ALA A 124 2.60 -1.07 5.48
N ASP A 125 2.71 -0.36 6.59
CA ASP A 125 3.99 -0.13 7.28
C ASP A 125 4.56 -1.42 7.89
N LEU A 126 3.69 -2.25 8.47
CA LEU A 126 4.10 -3.49 9.14
C LEU A 126 4.45 -4.62 8.17
N ILE A 127 3.71 -4.75 7.07
CA ILE A 127 3.85 -5.81 6.08
C ILE A 127 4.74 -5.37 4.92
N GLY A 128 4.82 -4.06 4.66
CA GLY A 128 5.53 -3.50 3.51
C GLY A 128 4.75 -3.60 2.20
N MET A 129 3.42 -3.80 2.26
CA MET A 129 2.55 -3.91 1.09
C MET A 129 1.27 -3.12 1.25
N SER A 130 0.82 -2.48 0.16
CA SER A 130 -0.53 -1.93 0.09
C SER A 130 -1.59 -3.04 0.13
N ARG A 131 -2.84 -2.68 0.42
CA ARG A 131 -3.97 -3.62 0.39
C ARG A 131 -4.14 -4.28 -0.98
N GLU A 132 -4.01 -3.50 -2.02
CA GLU A 132 -4.15 -3.94 -3.40
C GLU A 132 -3.07 -4.96 -3.75
N ASN A 133 -1.82 -4.68 -3.42
CA ASN A 133 -0.70 -5.59 -3.65
C ASN A 133 -0.85 -6.87 -2.84
N PHE A 134 -1.19 -6.76 -1.56
CA PHE A 134 -1.42 -7.93 -0.69
C PHE A 134 -2.53 -8.83 -1.23
N LYS A 135 -3.63 -8.25 -1.74
CA LYS A 135 -4.73 -8.97 -2.34
C LYS A 135 -4.33 -9.67 -3.65
N GLN A 136 -3.52 -9.03 -4.48
CA GLN A 136 -3.10 -9.59 -5.76
C GLN A 136 -2.03 -10.67 -5.62
N THR A 137 -1.23 -10.62 -4.57
CA THR A 137 -0.04 -11.47 -4.41
C THR A 137 -0.17 -12.55 -3.36
N ILE A 138 -0.81 -12.24 -2.24
CA ILE A 138 -0.97 -13.17 -1.11
C ILE A 138 -2.35 -13.82 -1.12
N ILE A 139 -3.40 -13.03 -1.30
CA ILE A 139 -4.77 -13.52 -1.39
C ILE A 139 -5.22 -13.43 -2.83
N ILE A 140 -4.99 -14.48 -3.60
CA ILE A 140 -5.46 -14.53 -4.99
C ILE A 140 -6.93 -14.95 -4.98
N PRO A 141 -7.90 -14.03 -5.20
CA PRO A 141 -9.32 -14.39 -5.21
C PRO A 141 -9.63 -15.36 -6.33
N GLN A 142 -10.70 -16.14 -6.16
CA GLN A 142 -11.16 -17.08 -7.17
C GLN A 142 -11.40 -16.36 -8.51
N GLY A 143 -10.78 -16.88 -9.60
CA GLY A 143 -10.87 -16.30 -10.94
C GLY A 143 -9.85 -15.18 -11.24
N LYS A 144 -9.23 -14.56 -10.25
CA LYS A 144 -8.27 -13.46 -10.44
C LYS A 144 -6.90 -13.92 -10.96
N PHE A 145 -6.55 -15.19 -10.77
CA PHE A 145 -5.32 -15.74 -11.35
C PHE A 145 -5.33 -15.69 -12.89
N ARG A 146 -6.49 -15.90 -13.50
CA ARG A 146 -6.64 -15.75 -14.94
C ARG A 146 -6.47 -14.28 -15.38
N GLU A 147 -7.04 -13.36 -14.63
CA GLU A 147 -6.83 -11.92 -14.91
C GLU A 147 -5.35 -11.53 -14.90
N PHE A 148 -4.55 -12.10 -13.98
CA PHE A 148 -3.10 -11.88 -13.97
C PHE A 148 -2.40 -12.38 -15.24
N ILE A 149 -2.80 -13.57 -15.73
CA ILE A 149 -2.22 -14.12 -16.96
C ILE A 149 -2.63 -13.30 -18.18
N ASP A 150 -3.89 -12.85 -18.22
CA ASP A 150 -4.48 -12.11 -19.32
C ASP A 150 -4.09 -10.62 -19.35
N GLN A 151 -3.43 -10.10 -18.29
CA GLN A 151 -2.93 -8.71 -18.23
C GLN A 151 -1.90 -8.42 -19.32
N LYS A 152 -1.85 -7.16 -19.74
CA LYS A 152 -0.81 -6.69 -20.66
C LYS A 152 0.58 -6.79 -20.03
N PRO A 153 1.63 -6.96 -20.85
CA PRO A 153 3.01 -7.09 -20.34
C PRO A 153 3.44 -5.95 -19.41
N THR A 154 3.00 -4.71 -19.69
CA THR A 154 3.30 -3.53 -18.87
C THR A 154 2.64 -3.58 -17.49
N GLU A 155 1.39 -4.01 -17.42
CA GLU A 155 0.64 -4.16 -16.17
C GLU A 155 1.22 -5.28 -15.31
N ARG A 156 1.59 -6.41 -15.93
CA ARG A 156 2.30 -7.49 -15.24
C ARG A 156 3.67 -7.07 -14.72
N ALA A 157 4.42 -6.28 -15.50
CA ALA A 157 5.72 -5.76 -15.07
C ALA A 157 5.56 -4.84 -13.86
N GLN A 158 4.60 -3.93 -13.88
CA GLN A 158 4.29 -3.06 -12.74
C GLN A 158 3.91 -3.87 -11.51
N MET A 159 3.01 -4.83 -11.66
CA MET A 159 2.60 -5.70 -10.56
C MET A 159 3.78 -6.50 -9.97
N MET A 160 4.71 -6.96 -10.81
CA MET A 160 5.92 -7.64 -10.35
C MET A 160 6.88 -6.68 -9.63
N GLN A 161 6.98 -5.42 -10.10
CA GLN A 161 7.76 -4.38 -9.41
C GLN A 161 7.20 -4.13 -8.01
N ASP A 162 5.89 -3.93 -7.91
CA ASP A 162 5.19 -3.72 -6.63
C ASP A 162 5.37 -4.94 -5.69
N LEU A 163 5.23 -6.16 -6.24
CA LEU A 163 5.36 -7.41 -5.48
C LEU A 163 6.75 -7.58 -4.85
N PHE A 164 7.79 -7.29 -5.62
CA PHE A 164 9.17 -7.43 -5.16
C PHE A 164 9.71 -6.17 -4.48
N GLY A 165 8.88 -5.11 -4.34
CA GLY A 165 9.29 -3.83 -3.75
C GLY A 165 10.42 -3.19 -4.56
N LEU A 166 10.37 -3.29 -5.89
CA LEU A 166 11.41 -2.79 -6.78
C LEU A 166 11.31 -1.27 -6.99
N ASP A 167 10.24 -0.63 -6.56
CA ASP A 167 10.05 0.83 -6.64
C ASP A 167 11.20 1.60 -5.99
N ARG A 168 11.79 1.04 -4.94
CA ARG A 168 12.98 1.60 -4.28
C ARG A 168 14.21 1.66 -5.18
N PHE A 169 14.23 0.91 -6.28
CA PHE A 169 15.29 0.92 -7.28
C PHE A 169 14.91 1.72 -8.53
N ASP A 170 13.67 2.21 -8.62
CA ASP A 170 13.25 3.06 -9.73
C ASP A 170 13.79 4.49 -9.53
N LEU A 171 14.86 4.77 -10.26
CA LEU A 171 15.51 6.08 -10.28
C LEU A 171 14.96 6.99 -11.39
N SER A 172 13.93 6.59 -12.12
CA SER A 172 13.43 7.29 -13.31
C SER A 172 13.02 8.74 -13.01
N ALA A 173 12.31 8.96 -11.89
CA ALA A 173 11.89 10.30 -11.48
C ALA A 173 13.10 11.19 -11.08
N GLN A 174 14.06 10.61 -10.36
CA GLN A 174 15.27 11.33 -9.92
C GLN A 174 16.18 11.66 -11.10
N THR A 175 16.43 10.69 -11.98
CA THR A 175 17.23 10.92 -13.20
C THR A 175 16.52 11.89 -14.16
N GLY A 176 15.21 11.83 -14.28
CA GLY A 176 14.42 12.77 -15.07
C GLY A 176 14.56 14.21 -14.58
N SER A 177 14.54 14.45 -13.28
CA SER A 177 14.75 15.77 -12.69
C SER A 177 16.15 16.30 -12.92
N LEU A 178 17.17 15.44 -12.77
CA LEU A 178 18.58 15.80 -13.03
C LEU A 178 18.81 16.14 -14.51
N VAL A 179 18.24 15.35 -15.42
CA VAL A 179 18.33 15.63 -16.86
C VAL A 179 17.66 16.96 -17.20
N LYS A 180 16.51 17.28 -16.58
CA LYS A 180 15.83 18.56 -16.77
C LYS A 180 16.71 19.72 -16.29
N GLN A 181 17.27 19.65 -15.09
CA GLN A 181 18.16 20.67 -14.54
C GLN A 181 19.39 20.87 -15.44
N ALA A 182 20.05 19.79 -15.86
CA ALA A 182 21.22 19.86 -16.75
C ALA A 182 20.88 20.50 -18.11
N ARG A 183 19.69 20.23 -18.65
CA ARG A 183 19.23 20.89 -19.89
C ARG A 183 18.97 22.38 -19.71
N GLU A 184 18.35 22.76 -18.60
CA GLU A 184 18.09 24.17 -18.28
C GLU A 184 19.40 24.95 -18.09
N GLU A 185 20.37 24.37 -17.40
CA GLU A 185 21.72 24.96 -17.25
C GLU A 185 22.44 25.08 -18.60
N LYS A 186 22.39 24.04 -19.42
CA LYS A 186 22.96 24.06 -20.76
C LYS A 186 22.37 25.21 -21.59
N ILE A 187 21.06 25.32 -21.66
CA ILE A 187 20.38 26.40 -22.40
C ILE A 187 20.81 27.78 -21.87
N ARG A 188 20.91 27.92 -20.54
CA ARG A 188 21.37 29.18 -19.93
C ARG A 188 22.79 29.55 -20.38
N PHE A 189 23.72 28.58 -20.34
CA PHE A 189 25.10 28.83 -20.77
C PHE A 189 25.20 29.08 -22.27
N GLU A 190 24.47 28.35 -23.11
CA GLU A 190 24.42 28.58 -24.54
C GLU A 190 23.87 29.97 -24.86
N THR A 191 22.83 30.43 -24.14
CA THR A 191 22.30 31.79 -24.31
C THR A 191 23.31 32.86 -23.91
N GLN A 192 24.03 32.67 -22.80
CA GLN A 192 25.12 33.55 -22.36
C GLN A 192 26.25 33.59 -23.39
N LEU A 193 26.67 32.42 -23.87
CA LEU A 193 27.71 32.32 -24.89
C LEU A 193 27.33 33.01 -26.18
N ASN A 194 26.09 32.81 -26.65
CA ASN A 194 25.58 33.48 -27.85
C ASN A 194 25.54 35.00 -27.68
N GLY A 195 25.24 35.50 -26.48
CA GLY A 195 25.30 36.95 -26.18
C GLY A 195 26.72 37.54 -26.21
N LEU A 196 27.76 36.67 -26.16
CA LEU A 196 29.17 37.08 -26.20
C LEU A 196 29.83 36.91 -27.58
N ILE A 197 29.15 36.26 -28.53
CA ILE A 197 29.71 35.98 -29.88
C ILE A 197 30.14 37.23 -30.60
N ASP A 198 29.48 38.36 -30.40
CA ASP A 198 29.79 39.63 -31.05
C ASP A 198 30.87 40.45 -30.33
N ILE A 199 31.39 39.97 -29.20
CA ILE A 199 32.45 40.63 -28.47
C ILE A 199 33.80 40.18 -29.00
N SER A 200 34.30 40.88 -30.00
CA SER A 200 35.68 40.71 -30.48
C SER A 200 36.65 41.50 -29.59
N THR A 201 37.90 41.04 -29.53
CA THR A 201 38.99 41.73 -28.84
C THR A 201 39.16 43.17 -29.35
N GLU A 202 38.94 43.38 -30.66
CA GLU A 202 39.01 44.69 -31.32
C GLU A 202 37.87 45.60 -30.89
N GLY A 203 36.62 45.02 -30.75
CA GLY A 203 35.47 45.77 -30.27
C GLY A 203 35.57 46.20 -28.80
N LEU A 204 36.21 45.36 -27.97
CA LEU A 204 36.55 45.70 -26.56
C LEU A 204 37.55 46.83 -26.49
N GLN A 205 38.62 46.76 -27.31
CA GLN A 205 39.64 47.80 -27.38
C GLN A 205 39.04 49.14 -27.84
N ALA A 206 38.21 49.14 -28.90
CA ALA A 206 37.56 50.33 -29.36
C ALA A 206 36.63 51.00 -28.31
N LYS A 207 35.90 50.18 -27.52
CA LYS A 207 35.10 50.66 -26.42
C LYS A 207 35.92 51.21 -25.25
N GLN A 208 37.06 50.62 -24.98
CA GLN A 208 37.98 51.08 -23.97
C GLN A 208 38.63 52.41 -24.34
N ASP A 209 39.02 52.57 -25.61
CA ASP A 209 39.52 53.85 -26.16
C ASP A 209 38.45 54.95 -26.18
N GLU A 210 37.22 54.63 -26.51
CA GLU A 210 36.05 55.52 -26.40
C GLU A 210 35.83 56.00 -24.97
N PHE A 211 35.86 55.06 -23.99
CA PHE A 211 35.69 55.40 -22.58
C PHE A 211 36.79 56.35 -22.07
N VAL A 212 38.02 56.12 -22.46
CA VAL A 212 39.16 56.99 -22.09
C VAL A 212 38.96 58.41 -22.63
N ARG A 213 38.55 58.52 -23.93
CA ARG A 213 38.24 59.83 -24.55
C ARG A 213 37.10 60.63 -23.94
N LEU A 214 36.12 59.91 -23.35
CA LEU A 214 34.96 60.55 -22.70
C LEU A 214 35.26 60.89 -21.23
N SER A 215 36.38 60.43 -20.69
CA SER A 215 36.82 60.64 -19.30
C SER A 215 37.84 61.79 -19.17
N GLU A 216 38.36 62.26 -20.28
CA GLU A 216 39.19 63.46 -20.38
C GLU A 216 38.30 64.72 -20.69
#